data_47ce01307dd5ba4fb6497b5ae5277445
#
_entry.id   47ce01307dd5ba4fb6497b5ae5277445
#
_cell.length_a   1.000
_cell.length_b   1.000
_cell.length_c   1.000
_cell.angle_alpha   90.00
_cell.angle_beta   90.00
_cell.angle_gamma   90.00
#
_symmetry.space_group_name_H-M   'P 1'
#
loop_
_entity.id
_entity.type
_entity.pdbx_description
1 polymer ?
#
loop_
_entity_poly.entity_id
_entity_poly.type
_entity_poly.pdbx_seq_one_letter_code
_entity_poly.pdbx_strand_id
1 'polypeptide(L)'
;IVLRNQLEDWLDTQIAELPYAMRINNSFEARKSPHAFVNLLNYILLEKSGADIACTALFDSANGFDEKVTMRDIINNYPFPNTFKVIELSGKDIKLAIERSASYFDIVNHKITVNKEFLEPKPQHFNYDIFAGIQYTIHVGHPYGERVSDLLINDAPLQSDQIYTICVNNYRAVGGGNYDMYVNKPVIKDIQIEGAQLLIDYLSHNDLSQIPQVIDFNVVK
;
A
#
# COMPACT_ATOMS: atom_id res chain seq x y z
N ILE A 1 -28.52 16.96 -19.19
CA ILE A 1 -29.22 16.42 -17.98
C ILE A 1 -29.23 14.90 -18.02
N VAL A 2 -29.68 14.25 -19.11
CA VAL A 2 -29.78 12.78 -19.21
C VAL A 2 -28.43 12.10 -19.01
N LEU A 3 -27.38 12.56 -19.69
CA LEU A 3 -26.03 11.99 -19.59
C LEU A 3 -25.45 12.11 -18.17
N ARG A 4 -25.73 13.21 -17.49
CA ARG A 4 -25.29 13.43 -16.11
C ARG A 4 -25.96 12.44 -15.15
N ASN A 5 -27.27 12.23 -15.28
CA ASN A 5 -28.01 11.30 -14.43
C ASN A 5 -27.51 9.87 -14.65
N GLN A 6 -27.26 9.45 -15.90
CA GLN A 6 -26.70 8.13 -16.21
C GLN A 6 -25.30 7.93 -15.60
N LEU A 7 -24.45 8.98 -15.58
CA LEU A 7 -23.14 8.92 -14.95
C LEU A 7 -23.26 8.78 -13.42
N GLU A 8 -24.14 9.58 -12.80
CA GLU A 8 -24.37 9.48 -11.34
C GLU A 8 -24.92 8.10 -10.96
N ASP A 9 -25.90 7.57 -11.69
CA ASP A 9 -26.47 6.24 -11.47
C ASP A 9 -25.39 5.16 -11.60
N TRP A 10 -24.47 5.28 -12.59
CA TRP A 10 -23.37 4.35 -12.75
C TRP A 10 -22.36 4.45 -11.60
N LEU A 11 -22.00 5.66 -11.16
CA LEU A 11 -21.10 5.86 -10.04
C LEU A 11 -21.68 5.31 -8.72
N ASP A 12 -23.00 5.35 -8.55
CA ASP A 12 -23.68 4.86 -7.34
C ASP A 12 -24.01 3.36 -7.42
N THR A 13 -23.60 2.67 -8.50
CA THR A 13 -23.75 1.21 -8.60
C THR A 13 -22.96 0.53 -7.48
N GLN A 14 -23.66 -0.29 -6.70
CA GLN A 14 -23.04 -1.11 -5.66
C GLN A 14 -22.18 -2.22 -6.30
N ILE A 15 -20.91 -2.31 -5.89
CA ILE A 15 -19.94 -3.30 -6.37
C ILE A 15 -19.84 -4.47 -5.39
N ALA A 16 -19.86 -4.18 -4.09
CA ALA A 16 -19.68 -5.20 -3.06
C ALA A 16 -20.34 -4.81 -1.74
N GLU A 17 -20.43 -5.78 -0.83
CA GLU A 17 -20.77 -5.58 0.58
C GLU A 17 -19.67 -6.16 1.45
N LEU A 18 -19.06 -5.31 2.30
CA LEU A 18 -18.01 -5.69 3.22
C LEU A 18 -18.57 -6.12 4.57
N PRO A 19 -17.88 -6.97 5.34
CA PRO A 19 -18.35 -7.43 6.64
C PRO A 19 -18.38 -6.31 7.70
N TYR A 20 -17.65 -5.21 7.46
CA TYR A 20 -17.61 -4.01 8.31
C TYR A 20 -17.05 -2.82 7.52
N ALA A 21 -17.37 -1.63 7.98
CA ALA A 21 -16.84 -0.39 7.39
C ALA A 21 -15.35 -0.23 7.66
N MET A 22 -14.61 0.23 6.66
CA MET A 22 -13.15 0.46 6.68
C MET A 22 -12.83 1.95 6.44
N ARG A 23 -13.60 2.85 7.06
CA ARG A 23 -13.44 4.30 6.87
C ARG A 23 -12.13 4.81 7.46
N ILE A 24 -11.50 5.75 6.77
CA ILE A 24 -10.30 6.44 7.20
C ILE A 24 -10.70 7.79 7.81
N ASN A 25 -10.71 7.87 9.13
CA ASN A 25 -11.01 9.10 9.85
C ASN A 25 -9.77 9.99 10.06
N ASN A 26 -8.58 9.40 10.02
CA ASN A 26 -7.31 10.09 10.15
C ASN A 26 -6.26 9.38 9.27
N SER A 27 -5.89 10.00 8.15
CA SER A 27 -4.96 9.44 7.19
C SER A 27 -3.54 9.25 7.75
N PHE A 28 -3.11 10.10 8.69
CA PHE A 28 -1.82 9.95 9.34
C PHE A 28 -1.79 8.72 10.26
N GLU A 29 -2.82 8.50 11.06
CA GLU A 29 -2.93 7.30 11.92
C GLU A 29 -3.05 6.03 11.07
N ALA A 30 -3.78 6.07 9.95
CA ALA A 30 -3.89 4.95 9.00
C ALA A 30 -2.56 4.65 8.26
N ARG A 31 -1.62 5.60 8.23
CA ARG A 31 -0.25 5.40 7.74
C ARG A 31 0.71 4.93 8.82
N LYS A 32 0.43 5.23 10.09
CA LYS A 32 1.30 4.93 11.24
C LYS A 32 1.04 3.56 11.86
N SER A 33 -0.12 2.99 11.62
CA SER A 33 -0.54 1.69 12.17
C SER A 33 -1.36 0.90 11.17
N PRO A 34 -1.43 -0.43 11.29
CA PRO A 34 -2.27 -1.25 10.42
C PRO A 34 -3.72 -0.76 10.37
N HIS A 35 -4.24 -0.55 9.16
CA HIS A 35 -5.60 -0.09 8.91
C HIS A 35 -6.33 -1.06 7.96
N ALA A 36 -7.58 -1.38 8.25
CA ALA A 36 -8.35 -2.39 7.52
C ALA A 36 -8.44 -2.13 6.01
N PHE A 37 -8.64 -0.87 5.59
CA PHE A 37 -8.66 -0.50 4.17
C PHE A 37 -7.31 -0.77 3.48
N VAL A 38 -6.19 -0.38 4.10
CA VAL A 38 -4.85 -0.62 3.55
C VAL A 38 -4.54 -2.12 3.52
N ASN A 39 -5.00 -2.84 4.54
CA ASN A 39 -4.91 -4.30 4.59
C ASN A 39 -5.64 -4.96 3.42
N LEU A 40 -6.88 -4.53 3.14
CA LEU A 40 -7.66 -5.02 2.00
C LEU A 40 -6.93 -4.80 0.67
N LEU A 41 -6.40 -3.59 0.42
CA LEU A 41 -5.67 -3.29 -0.82
C LEU A 41 -4.46 -4.23 -0.99
N ASN A 42 -3.65 -4.36 0.05
CA ASN A 42 -2.47 -5.22 0.03
C ASN A 42 -2.82 -6.71 -0.08
N TYR A 43 -3.89 -7.15 0.58
CA TYR A 43 -4.39 -8.52 0.46
C TYR A 43 -4.76 -8.86 -0.98
N ILE A 44 -5.51 -7.97 -1.65
CA ILE A 44 -5.87 -8.14 -3.07
C ILE A 44 -4.62 -8.22 -3.95
N LEU A 45 -3.61 -7.39 -3.69
CA LEU A 45 -2.37 -7.42 -4.44
C LEU A 45 -1.60 -8.73 -4.25
N LEU A 46 -1.49 -9.24 -3.03
CA LEU A 46 -0.88 -10.55 -2.75
C LEU A 46 -1.61 -11.68 -3.47
N GLU A 47 -2.93 -11.75 -3.35
CA GLU A 47 -3.77 -12.77 -3.99
C GLU A 47 -3.61 -12.77 -5.52
N LYS A 48 -3.67 -11.59 -6.14
CA LYS A 48 -3.59 -11.45 -7.61
C LYS A 48 -2.19 -11.64 -8.16
N SER A 49 -1.19 -11.25 -7.42
CA SER A 49 0.20 -11.35 -7.86
C SER A 49 0.80 -12.74 -7.58
N GLY A 50 0.49 -13.34 -6.45
CA GLY A 50 1.15 -14.52 -5.92
C GLY A 50 2.56 -14.23 -5.41
N ALA A 51 2.90 -12.96 -5.17
CA ALA A 51 4.19 -12.54 -4.64
C ALA A 51 4.32 -12.81 -3.14
N ASP A 52 5.55 -12.90 -2.63
CA ASP A 52 5.83 -13.03 -1.19
C ASP A 52 5.43 -11.77 -0.43
N ILE A 53 5.63 -10.61 -1.05
CA ILE A 53 5.39 -9.29 -0.49
C ILE A 53 4.56 -8.46 -1.48
N ALA A 54 3.70 -7.59 -0.97
CA ALA A 54 3.09 -6.51 -1.75
C ALA A 54 3.25 -5.18 -1.01
N CYS A 55 3.22 -4.07 -1.74
CA CYS A 55 3.16 -2.76 -1.10
C CYS A 55 2.24 -1.80 -1.85
N THR A 56 1.59 -0.95 -1.10
CA THR A 56 0.78 0.15 -1.63
C THR A 56 0.87 1.38 -0.74
N ALA A 57 0.69 2.55 -1.34
CA ALA A 57 0.54 3.80 -0.61
C ALA A 57 -0.94 4.06 -0.29
N LEU A 58 -1.19 4.77 0.80
CA LEU A 58 -2.49 5.37 1.07
C LEU A 58 -2.53 6.77 0.45
N PHE A 59 -3.36 6.94 -0.58
CA PHE A 59 -3.52 8.21 -1.28
C PHE A 59 -4.26 9.25 -0.42
N ASP A 60 -4.02 10.54 -0.68
CA ASP A 60 -4.61 11.63 0.10
C ASP A 60 -6.12 11.74 -0.07
N SER A 61 -6.64 11.33 -1.24
CA SER A 61 -8.07 11.28 -1.54
C SER A 61 -8.79 10.09 -0.91
N ALA A 62 -8.06 9.13 -0.34
CA ALA A 62 -8.64 7.90 0.19
C ALA A 62 -9.41 8.17 1.49
N ASN A 63 -10.68 7.79 1.49
CA ASN A 63 -11.59 7.86 2.64
C ASN A 63 -11.92 6.47 3.21
N GLY A 64 -11.37 5.40 2.61
CA GLY A 64 -11.75 4.03 2.91
C GLY A 64 -13.13 3.67 2.34
N PHE A 65 -13.68 2.57 2.81
CA PHE A 65 -14.97 2.06 2.37
C PHE A 65 -15.98 1.99 3.50
N ASP A 66 -17.25 2.16 3.16
CA ASP A 66 -18.37 1.71 3.96
C ASP A 66 -18.62 0.21 3.76
N GLU A 67 -19.55 -0.37 4.50
CA GLU A 67 -20.02 -1.74 4.28
C GLU A 67 -20.51 -1.94 2.85
N LYS A 68 -21.23 -0.97 2.30
CA LYS A 68 -21.65 -0.96 0.88
C LYS A 68 -20.65 -0.16 0.06
N VAL A 69 -19.93 -0.84 -0.81
CA VAL A 69 -18.93 -0.24 -1.70
C VAL A 69 -19.54 0.03 -3.06
N THR A 70 -19.45 1.26 -3.52
CA THR A 70 -19.92 1.70 -4.85
C THR A 70 -18.77 1.91 -5.82
N MET A 71 -19.07 2.06 -7.11
CA MET A 71 -18.10 2.45 -8.14
C MET A 71 -17.41 3.78 -7.78
N ARG A 72 -18.18 4.73 -7.26
CA ARG A 72 -17.68 6.04 -6.78
C ARG A 72 -16.64 5.89 -5.70
N ASP A 73 -16.86 4.99 -4.75
CA ASP A 73 -15.91 4.75 -3.66
C ASP A 73 -14.59 4.21 -4.19
N ILE A 74 -14.63 3.29 -5.15
CA ILE A 74 -13.41 2.73 -5.74
C ILE A 74 -12.62 3.81 -6.46
N ILE A 75 -13.25 4.62 -7.32
CA ILE A 75 -12.58 5.67 -8.09
C ILE A 75 -11.99 6.75 -7.17
N ASN A 76 -12.69 7.13 -6.10
CA ASN A 76 -12.22 8.12 -5.15
C ASN A 76 -11.01 7.61 -4.33
N ASN A 77 -11.03 6.33 -3.97
CA ASN A 77 -9.97 5.74 -3.16
C ASN A 77 -8.75 5.29 -3.97
N TYR A 78 -8.93 4.98 -5.26
CA TYR A 78 -7.85 4.59 -6.16
C TYR A 78 -7.91 5.36 -7.48
N PRO A 79 -7.55 6.66 -7.50
CA PRO A 79 -7.76 7.54 -8.66
C PRO A 79 -6.68 7.40 -9.75
N PHE A 80 -5.59 6.66 -9.51
CA PHE A 80 -4.47 6.59 -10.43
C PHE A 80 -4.54 5.34 -11.33
N PRO A 81 -4.25 5.49 -12.64
CA PRO A 81 -4.26 4.38 -13.60
C PRO A 81 -2.97 3.53 -13.51
N ASN A 82 -2.58 3.17 -12.28
CA ASN A 82 -1.39 2.35 -12.07
C ASN A 82 -1.71 0.88 -12.36
N THR A 83 -0.84 0.24 -13.13
CA THR A 83 -0.75 -1.22 -13.25
C THR A 83 0.29 -1.77 -12.28
N PHE A 84 0.48 -3.10 -12.21
CA PHE A 84 1.37 -3.71 -11.23
C PHE A 84 2.39 -4.62 -11.88
N LYS A 85 3.52 -4.75 -11.22
CA LYS A 85 4.60 -5.66 -11.61
C LYS A 85 5.04 -6.47 -10.40
N VAL A 86 5.37 -7.73 -10.64
CA VAL A 86 6.09 -8.55 -9.66
C VAL A 86 7.55 -8.54 -10.06
N ILE A 87 8.41 -8.06 -9.16
CA ILE A 87 9.85 -7.98 -9.37
C ILE A 87 10.58 -8.83 -8.34
N GLU A 88 11.79 -9.27 -8.67
CA GLU A 88 12.68 -9.99 -7.77
C GLU A 88 13.62 -9.03 -7.04
N LEU A 89 13.68 -9.18 -5.71
CA LEU A 89 14.56 -8.38 -4.84
C LEU A 89 15.32 -9.28 -3.88
N SER A 90 16.56 -8.89 -3.57
CA SER A 90 17.25 -9.46 -2.41
C SER A 90 16.63 -8.96 -1.10
N GLY A 91 16.77 -9.73 -0.01
CA GLY A 91 16.32 -9.25 1.29
C GLY A 91 16.99 -7.92 1.70
N LYS A 92 18.21 -7.68 1.25
CA LYS A 92 18.89 -6.39 1.43
C LYS A 92 18.12 -5.26 0.73
N ASP A 93 17.67 -5.46 -0.51
CA ASP A 93 16.90 -4.45 -1.25
C ASP A 93 15.52 -4.22 -0.60
N ILE A 94 14.88 -5.28 -0.10
CA ILE A 94 13.61 -5.18 0.65
C ILE A 94 13.80 -4.31 1.90
N LYS A 95 14.86 -4.55 2.68
CA LYS A 95 15.17 -3.71 3.84
C LYS A 95 15.37 -2.25 3.43
N LEU A 96 16.11 -1.97 2.36
CA LEU A 96 16.29 -0.61 1.84
C LEU A 96 14.96 0.04 1.43
N ALA A 97 14.05 -0.72 0.84
CA ALA A 97 12.73 -0.21 0.46
C ALA A 97 11.89 0.17 1.70
N ILE A 98 11.91 -0.65 2.74
CA ILE A 98 11.20 -0.34 4.00
C ILE A 98 11.89 0.83 4.73
N GLU A 99 13.22 0.94 4.69
CA GLU A 99 13.97 2.10 5.20
C GLU A 99 13.60 3.39 4.44
N ARG A 100 13.40 3.32 3.10
CA ARG A 100 12.90 4.46 2.32
C ARG A 100 11.50 4.86 2.79
N SER A 101 10.60 3.90 3.02
CA SER A 101 9.30 4.17 3.62
C SER A 101 9.43 4.75 5.04
N ALA A 102 10.33 4.24 5.87
CA ALA A 102 10.56 4.72 7.24
C ALA A 102 11.00 6.19 7.29
N SER A 103 11.60 6.71 6.22
CA SER A 103 11.97 8.12 6.11
C SER A 103 10.78 9.08 6.03
N TYR A 104 9.56 8.56 5.83
CA TYR A 104 8.31 9.33 5.87
C TYR A 104 8.05 9.98 7.22
N PHE A 105 8.51 9.35 8.29
CA PHE A 105 8.27 9.83 9.66
C PHE A 105 9.43 10.67 10.17
N ASP A 106 9.12 11.63 11.05
CA ASP A 106 10.06 12.44 11.78
C ASP A 106 9.57 12.67 13.22
N ILE A 107 10.42 13.21 14.09
CA ILE A 107 10.04 13.58 15.46
C ILE A 107 10.17 15.09 15.62
N VAL A 108 9.05 15.74 15.88
CA VAL A 108 8.98 17.17 16.21
C VAL A 108 8.27 17.35 17.54
N ASN A 109 8.89 18.07 18.48
CA ASN A 109 8.33 18.30 19.81
C ASN A 109 7.89 16.99 20.51
N HIS A 110 8.73 15.98 20.47
CA HIS A 110 8.48 14.65 21.05
C HIS A 110 7.26 13.90 20.46
N LYS A 111 6.77 14.30 19.29
CA LYS A 111 5.68 13.63 18.58
C LYS A 111 6.16 13.13 17.22
N ILE A 112 5.68 11.95 16.82
CA ILE A 112 5.89 11.44 15.48
C ILE A 112 5.03 12.28 14.53
N THR A 113 5.66 12.80 13.48
CA THR A 113 5.05 13.64 12.43
C THR A 113 5.47 13.16 11.06
N VAL A 114 4.97 13.79 10.00
CA VAL A 114 5.44 13.56 8.63
C VAL A 114 6.71 14.35 8.40
N ASN A 115 7.72 13.74 7.79
CA ASN A 115 8.95 14.40 7.36
C ASN A 115 8.64 15.44 6.27
N LYS A 116 9.26 16.62 6.38
CA LYS A 116 9.06 17.76 5.49
C LYS A 116 9.32 17.43 4.01
N GLU A 117 10.24 16.53 3.70
CA GLU A 117 10.50 16.09 2.32
C GLU A 117 9.27 15.52 1.63
N PHE A 118 8.34 14.94 2.39
CA PHE A 118 7.06 14.43 1.86
C PHE A 118 5.95 15.49 1.84
N LEU A 119 6.21 16.69 2.33
CA LEU A 119 5.22 17.78 2.37
C LEU A 119 5.57 18.93 1.42
N GLU A 120 6.86 19.17 1.16
CA GLU A 120 7.35 20.29 0.37
C GLU A 120 7.99 19.83 -0.95
N PRO A 121 7.81 20.57 -2.06
CA PRO A 121 7.01 21.80 -2.24
C PRO A 121 5.49 21.54 -2.31
N LYS A 122 5.06 20.29 -2.35
CA LYS A 122 3.66 19.84 -2.30
C LYS A 122 3.58 18.48 -1.62
N PRO A 123 2.49 18.13 -0.95
CA PRO A 123 2.32 16.82 -0.32
C PRO A 123 2.51 15.66 -1.31
N GLN A 124 3.30 14.68 -0.90
CA GLN A 124 3.64 13.48 -1.67
C GLN A 124 3.47 12.22 -0.80
N HIS A 125 2.38 12.15 -0.04
CA HIS A 125 2.09 11.00 0.82
C HIS A 125 2.03 9.68 0.05
N PHE A 126 1.73 9.74 -1.26
CA PHE A 126 1.78 8.59 -2.17
C PHE A 126 3.19 7.98 -2.34
N ASN A 127 4.24 8.64 -1.83
CA ASN A 127 5.60 8.11 -1.82
C ASN A 127 5.95 7.32 -0.54
N TYR A 128 5.00 7.13 0.36
CA TYR A 128 5.10 6.24 1.52
C TYR A 128 4.32 4.96 1.26
N ASP A 129 5.02 3.83 1.15
CA ASP A 129 4.42 2.52 0.96
C ASP A 129 4.30 1.76 2.28
N ILE A 130 3.19 1.03 2.43
CA ILE A 130 2.93 0.08 3.51
C ILE A 130 3.05 -1.33 2.93
N PHE A 131 3.87 -2.17 3.58
CA PHE A 131 4.20 -3.50 3.09
C PHE A 131 3.33 -4.56 3.76
N ALA A 132 2.95 -5.57 2.98
CA ALA A 132 2.25 -6.77 3.41
C ALA A 132 3.05 -8.02 3.07
N GLY A 133 2.80 -9.13 3.78
CA GLY A 133 3.57 -10.37 3.66
C GLY A 133 4.91 -10.34 4.39
N ILE A 134 5.20 -9.25 5.07
CA ILE A 134 6.39 -9.05 5.91
C ILE A 134 6.01 -8.27 7.17
N GLN A 135 6.52 -8.73 8.32
CA GLN A 135 6.43 -8.00 9.58
C GLN A 135 7.64 -7.08 9.72
N TYR A 136 7.44 -5.88 10.28
CA TYR A 136 8.53 -4.93 10.55
C TYR A 136 8.17 -3.88 11.60
N THR A 137 9.22 -3.30 12.22
CA THR A 137 9.11 -2.18 13.16
C THR A 137 9.93 -1.00 12.66
N ILE A 138 9.35 0.20 12.67
CA ILE A 138 10.02 1.46 12.34
C ILE A 138 10.31 2.22 13.63
N HIS A 139 11.59 2.46 13.93
CA HIS A 139 12.10 3.27 15.04
C HIS A 139 12.43 4.67 14.55
N VAL A 140 11.49 5.60 14.67
CA VAL A 140 11.63 6.96 14.10
C VAL A 140 12.79 7.74 14.72
N GLY A 141 13.15 7.46 15.97
CA GLY A 141 14.27 8.10 16.67
C GLY A 141 15.66 7.64 16.23
N HIS A 142 15.75 6.55 15.45
CA HIS A 142 17.03 6.09 14.90
C HIS A 142 17.45 6.90 13.66
N PRO A 143 18.73 6.90 13.31
CA PRO A 143 19.23 7.54 12.08
C PRO A 143 18.54 6.98 10.83
N TYR A 144 18.40 7.79 9.79
CA TYR A 144 17.90 7.33 8.50
C TYR A 144 18.77 6.18 7.95
N GLY A 145 18.11 5.11 7.48
CA GLY A 145 18.76 3.87 7.03
C GLY A 145 19.02 2.84 8.12
N GLU A 146 18.73 3.16 9.38
CA GLU A 146 18.87 2.28 10.56
C GLU A 146 17.58 2.19 11.37
N ARG A 147 16.44 2.56 10.76
CA ARG A 147 15.14 2.67 11.43
C ARG A 147 14.34 1.38 11.49
N VAL A 148 14.69 0.40 10.65
CA VAL A 148 13.87 -0.79 10.45
C VAL A 148 14.46 -2.01 11.14
N SER A 149 13.65 -2.66 11.99
CA SER A 149 13.96 -3.91 12.68
C SER A 149 12.83 -4.94 12.53
N ASP A 150 13.04 -6.12 13.11
CA ASP A 150 12.03 -7.20 13.22
C ASP A 150 11.47 -7.64 11.86
N LEU A 151 12.34 -7.69 10.84
CA LEU A 151 11.96 -8.09 9.49
C LEU A 151 11.74 -9.60 9.43
N LEU A 152 10.46 -10.03 9.43
CA LEU A 152 10.07 -11.43 9.37
C LEU A 152 9.15 -11.69 8.17
N ILE A 153 9.41 -12.78 7.44
CA ILE A 153 8.52 -13.35 6.42
C ILE A 153 8.16 -14.77 6.88
N ASN A 154 6.85 -15.04 7.03
CA ASN A 154 6.36 -16.32 7.55
C ASN A 154 7.07 -16.72 8.87
N ASP A 155 7.15 -15.79 9.82
CA ASP A 155 7.80 -15.93 11.13
C ASP A 155 9.31 -16.23 11.08
N ALA A 156 9.94 -16.18 9.91
CA ALA A 156 11.38 -16.37 9.73
C ALA A 156 12.09 -15.03 9.43
N PRO A 157 13.29 -14.79 10.01
CA PRO A 157 14.05 -13.57 9.72
C PRO A 157 14.38 -13.43 8.24
N LEU A 158 14.16 -12.21 7.71
CA LEU A 158 14.53 -11.85 6.34
C LEU A 158 16.02 -12.10 6.11
N GLN A 159 16.36 -12.91 5.09
CA GLN A 159 17.74 -13.24 4.73
C GLN A 159 18.24 -12.26 3.67
N SER A 160 19.34 -11.55 3.96
CA SER A 160 19.87 -10.47 3.11
C SER A 160 20.12 -10.87 1.66
N ASP A 161 20.65 -12.08 1.43
CA ASP A 161 21.06 -12.55 0.10
C ASP A 161 20.00 -13.45 -0.59
N GLN A 162 18.92 -13.80 0.12
CA GLN A 162 17.80 -14.55 -0.46
C GLN A 162 17.00 -13.65 -1.38
N ILE A 163 16.53 -14.23 -2.49
CA ILE A 163 15.63 -13.55 -3.44
C ILE A 163 14.19 -13.80 -3.01
N TYR A 164 13.43 -12.72 -3.01
CA TYR A 164 11.99 -12.68 -2.74
C TYR A 164 11.28 -11.97 -3.88
N THR A 165 9.99 -12.20 -4.01
CA THR A 165 9.13 -11.54 -4.99
C THR A 165 8.31 -10.44 -4.32
N ILE A 166 8.21 -9.29 -4.96
CA ILE A 166 7.39 -8.18 -4.48
C ILE A 166 6.47 -7.64 -5.58
N CYS A 167 5.20 -7.46 -5.25
CA CYS A 167 4.23 -6.77 -6.09
C CYS A 167 4.26 -5.26 -5.80
N VAL A 168 4.58 -4.49 -6.81
CA VAL A 168 4.64 -3.01 -6.75
C VAL A 168 3.88 -2.42 -7.94
N ASN A 169 3.45 -1.16 -7.84
CA ASN A 169 2.89 -0.48 -9.01
C ASN A 169 3.98 -0.14 -10.05
N ASN A 170 3.56 0.12 -11.29
CA ASN A 170 4.46 0.40 -12.42
C ASN A 170 5.35 1.64 -12.19
N TYR A 171 4.87 2.64 -11.44
CA TYR A 171 5.66 3.82 -11.06
C TYR A 171 6.80 3.45 -10.10
N ARG A 172 6.54 2.58 -9.13
CA ARG A 172 7.57 2.08 -8.20
C ARG A 172 8.59 1.20 -8.91
N ALA A 173 8.15 0.33 -9.79
CA ALA A 173 9.03 -0.63 -10.48
C ALA A 173 10.16 0.04 -11.27
N VAL A 174 10.05 1.33 -11.59
CA VAL A 174 11.09 2.13 -12.25
C VAL A 174 11.80 3.09 -11.30
N GLY A 175 11.65 2.92 -9.98
CA GLY A 175 12.33 3.74 -8.97
C GLY A 175 11.57 4.98 -8.54
N GLY A 176 10.32 5.15 -8.98
CA GLY A 176 9.50 6.30 -8.60
C GLY A 176 9.40 6.51 -7.10
N GLY A 177 9.51 7.76 -6.61
CA GLY A 177 9.48 8.09 -5.19
C GLY A 177 10.77 7.80 -4.44
N ASN A 178 11.90 7.74 -5.13
CA ASN A 178 13.23 7.43 -4.60
C ASN A 178 13.35 5.98 -4.08
N TYR A 179 12.65 5.04 -4.75
CA TYR A 179 12.83 3.60 -4.52
C TYR A 179 13.86 3.04 -5.51
N ASP A 180 15.08 3.60 -5.51
CA ASP A 180 16.14 3.29 -6.45
C ASP A 180 16.55 1.82 -6.45
N MET A 181 16.33 1.11 -5.32
CA MET A 181 16.58 -0.32 -5.19
C MET A 181 15.69 -1.19 -6.10
N TYR A 182 14.63 -0.63 -6.70
CA TYR A 182 13.76 -1.34 -7.64
C TYR A 182 14.21 -1.19 -9.11
N VAL A 183 15.13 -0.24 -9.39
CA VAL A 183 15.57 0.04 -10.76
C VAL A 183 16.31 -1.15 -11.36
N ASN A 184 15.95 -1.52 -12.60
CA ASN A 184 16.56 -2.62 -13.36
C ASN A 184 16.44 -4.00 -12.70
N LYS A 185 15.49 -4.20 -11.80
CA LYS A 185 15.22 -5.52 -11.21
C LYS A 185 14.44 -6.41 -12.19
N PRO A 186 14.66 -7.74 -12.15
CA PRO A 186 13.91 -8.67 -12.99
C PRO A 186 12.41 -8.56 -12.74
N VAL A 187 11.64 -8.36 -13.80
CA VAL A 187 10.18 -8.40 -13.77
C VAL A 187 9.75 -9.81 -14.16
N ILE A 188 9.14 -10.54 -13.22
CA ILE A 188 8.71 -11.94 -13.44
C ILE A 188 7.23 -12.05 -13.80
N LYS A 189 6.44 -11.00 -13.49
CA LYS A 189 5.02 -10.92 -13.88
C LYS A 189 4.64 -9.47 -14.11
N ASP A 190 3.94 -9.21 -15.21
CA ASP A 190 3.40 -7.89 -15.54
C ASP A 190 1.87 -7.97 -15.54
N ILE A 191 1.23 -7.32 -14.54
CA ILE A 191 -0.22 -7.32 -14.35
C ILE A 191 -0.76 -6.04 -15.00
N GLN A 192 -1.20 -6.16 -16.26
CA GLN A 192 -1.71 -5.07 -17.09
C GLN A 192 -3.17 -4.69 -16.77
N ILE A 193 -3.52 -4.71 -15.47
CA ILE A 193 -4.84 -4.33 -14.96
C ILE A 193 -4.62 -3.12 -14.05
N GLU A 194 -5.38 -2.06 -14.27
CA GLU A 194 -5.35 -0.87 -13.42
C GLU A 194 -5.90 -1.17 -12.03
N GLY A 195 -5.38 -0.48 -11.01
CA GLY A 195 -5.71 -0.73 -9.61
C GLY A 195 -7.20 -0.64 -9.30
N ALA A 196 -7.91 0.34 -9.87
CA ALA A 196 -9.37 0.44 -9.70
C ALA A 196 -10.10 -0.77 -10.29
N GLN A 197 -9.71 -1.24 -11.48
CA GLN A 197 -10.30 -2.41 -12.10
C GLN A 197 -9.98 -3.69 -11.30
N LEU A 198 -8.76 -3.79 -10.78
CA LEU A 198 -8.37 -4.91 -9.92
C LEU A 198 -9.25 -4.99 -8.65
N LEU A 199 -9.54 -3.83 -8.04
CA LEU A 199 -10.45 -3.74 -6.89
C LEU A 199 -11.87 -4.15 -7.27
N ILE A 200 -12.41 -3.63 -8.37
CA ILE A 200 -13.75 -3.98 -8.87
C ILE A 200 -13.85 -5.48 -9.08
N ASP A 201 -12.91 -6.06 -9.84
CA ASP A 201 -12.92 -7.47 -10.17
C ASP A 201 -12.83 -8.35 -8.92
N TYR A 202 -11.98 -7.97 -7.96
CA TYR A 202 -11.83 -8.75 -6.74
C TYR A 202 -13.07 -8.67 -5.86
N LEU A 203 -13.54 -7.46 -5.57
CA LEU A 203 -14.66 -7.21 -4.67
C LEU A 203 -15.99 -7.78 -5.20
N SER A 204 -16.15 -7.80 -6.54
CA SER A 204 -17.39 -8.31 -7.17
C SER A 204 -17.49 -9.84 -7.22
N HIS A 205 -16.36 -10.57 -7.14
CA HIS A 205 -16.33 -11.99 -7.46
C HIS A 205 -15.82 -12.89 -6.34
N ASN A 206 -15.42 -12.32 -5.19
CA ASN A 206 -14.86 -13.10 -4.08
C ASN A 206 -15.71 -13.00 -2.83
N ASP A 207 -15.58 -13.99 -1.96
CA ASP A 207 -16.15 -13.95 -0.62
C ASP A 207 -15.35 -13.00 0.27
N LEU A 208 -16.02 -11.98 0.77
CA LEU A 208 -15.43 -10.93 1.60
C LEU A 208 -15.73 -11.11 3.09
N SER A 209 -16.36 -12.23 3.47
CA SER A 209 -16.75 -12.51 4.86
C SER A 209 -15.54 -12.60 5.81
N GLN A 210 -14.38 -12.98 5.29
CA GLN A 210 -13.13 -13.04 6.02
C GLN A 210 -11.99 -12.47 5.16
N ILE A 211 -11.41 -11.36 5.60
CA ILE A 211 -10.24 -10.75 4.97
C ILE A 211 -9.05 -10.99 5.90
N PRO A 212 -8.09 -11.85 5.50
CA PRO A 212 -6.90 -12.10 6.32
C PRO A 212 -6.10 -10.83 6.61
N GLN A 213 -5.52 -10.78 7.81
CA GLN A 213 -4.56 -9.72 8.14
C GLN A 213 -3.22 -10.04 7.47
N VAL A 214 -2.76 -9.18 6.59
CA VAL A 214 -1.51 -9.35 5.81
C VAL A 214 -0.50 -8.22 6.05
N ILE A 215 -0.93 -7.10 6.64
CA ILE A 215 -0.04 -6.02 7.08
C ILE A 215 0.21 -6.15 8.58
N ASP A 216 1.47 -6.19 8.97
CA ASP A 216 1.90 -6.27 10.37
C ASP A 216 3.14 -5.38 10.57
N PHE A 217 2.91 -4.18 11.09
CA PHE A 217 4.00 -3.24 11.34
C PHE A 217 3.71 -2.34 12.53
N ASN A 218 4.79 -1.83 13.13
CA ASN A 218 4.74 -0.86 14.21
C ASN A 218 5.59 0.36 13.85
N VAL A 219 5.12 1.56 14.24
CA VAL A 219 5.88 2.80 14.16
C VAL A 219 6.04 3.33 15.57
N VAL A 220 7.26 3.31 16.06
CA VAL A 220 7.63 3.71 17.44
C VAL A 220 8.67 4.83 17.41
N LYS A 221 8.84 5.50 18.57
CA LYS A 221 9.86 6.55 18.70
C LYS A 221 11.27 6.02 18.67
#